data_e15bcc8258e13d54a278ee568d11a1ee
#
_entry.id   e15bcc8258e13d54a278ee568d11a1ee
#
_cell.length_a   1.000
_cell.length_b   1.000
_cell.length_c   1.000
_cell.angle_alpha   90.00
_cell.angle_beta   90.00
_cell.angle_gamma   90.00
#
_symmetry.space_group_name_H-M   'P 1'
#
loop_
_entity.id
_entity.type
_entity.pdbx_description
1 polymer ?
#
loop_
_entity_poly.entity_id
_entity_poly.type
_entity_poly.pdbx_seq_one_letter_code
_entity_poly.pdbx_strand_id
1 'polypeptide(L)'
;MAKKYTIAVIPGDGIGKEVTPWAQKALEKAAEGVADFEYENFDLGAERYLRDGAILPDEELERIKKTDAILLGAVGDPRIKAGILERGLLLKLRFALDQYVNLRPSKLYKGVTSPLANPGDIDFVVVRELSLIHISEPTRL
;
A
#
# COMPACT_ATOMS: atom_id res chain seq x y z
N MET A 1 -2.83 4.31 29.05
CA MET A 1 -3.57 4.94 27.96
C MET A 1 -3.14 4.25 26.67
N ALA A 2 -4.07 3.83 25.80
CA ALA A 2 -3.75 3.30 24.50
C ALA A 2 -3.04 4.38 23.67
N LYS A 3 -2.04 3.99 22.88
CA LYS A 3 -1.32 4.92 22.01
C LYS A 3 -2.19 5.22 20.79
N LYS A 4 -2.38 6.51 20.48
CA LYS A 4 -3.19 6.95 19.35
C LYS A 4 -2.31 7.12 18.11
N TYR A 5 -2.79 6.60 16.96
CA TYR A 5 -2.13 6.72 15.67
C TYR A 5 -3.09 7.27 14.63
N THR A 6 -2.57 8.09 13.73
CA THR A 6 -3.31 8.59 12.57
C THR A 6 -2.88 7.82 11.33
N ILE A 7 -3.85 7.23 10.62
CA ILE A 7 -3.62 6.41 9.44
C ILE A 7 -4.25 7.07 8.21
N ALA A 8 -3.43 7.37 7.21
CA ALA A 8 -3.93 7.75 5.89
C ALA A 8 -4.52 6.53 5.19
N VAL A 9 -5.77 6.61 4.77
CA VAL A 9 -6.45 5.52 4.07
C VAL A 9 -6.64 5.90 2.61
N ILE A 10 -6.07 5.09 1.72
CA ILE A 10 -6.18 5.24 0.27
C ILE A 10 -6.82 3.96 -0.28
N PRO A 11 -8.14 3.87 -0.38
CA PRO A 11 -8.81 2.67 -0.89
C PRO A 11 -8.41 2.35 -2.33
N GLY A 12 -8.21 3.38 -3.15
CA GLY A 12 -7.90 3.26 -4.56
C GLY A 12 -9.10 2.83 -5.39
N ASP A 13 -8.92 1.80 -6.22
CA ASP A 13 -9.86 1.41 -7.27
C ASP A 13 -10.41 0.00 -7.08
N GLY A 14 -11.53 -0.27 -7.75
CA GLY A 14 -12.12 -1.61 -7.83
C GLY A 14 -12.24 -2.29 -6.46
N ILE A 15 -11.63 -3.45 -6.31
CA ILE A 15 -11.67 -4.25 -5.09
C ILE A 15 -11.08 -3.53 -3.86
N GLY A 16 -10.20 -2.55 -4.06
CA GLY A 16 -9.62 -1.77 -2.97
C GLY A 16 -10.68 -1.09 -2.10
N LYS A 17 -11.76 -0.61 -2.72
CA LYS A 17 -12.88 0.01 -2.02
C LYS A 17 -13.69 -0.97 -1.15
N GLU A 18 -13.68 -2.24 -1.53
CA GLU A 18 -14.36 -3.30 -0.77
C GLU A 18 -13.50 -3.84 0.37
N VAL A 19 -12.21 -4.11 0.10
CA VAL A 19 -11.34 -4.77 1.09
C VAL A 19 -10.80 -3.82 2.15
N THR A 20 -10.60 -2.53 1.83
CA THR A 20 -10.02 -1.57 2.76
C THR A 20 -10.84 -1.37 4.04
N PRO A 21 -12.18 -1.26 4.01
CA PRO A 21 -13.00 -1.19 5.22
C PRO A 21 -12.89 -2.43 6.11
N TRP A 22 -12.70 -3.62 5.51
CA TRP A 22 -12.48 -4.85 6.28
C TRP A 22 -11.09 -4.89 6.90
N ALA A 23 -10.09 -4.37 6.20
CA ALA A 23 -8.74 -4.24 6.75
C ALA A 23 -8.73 -3.28 7.96
N GLN A 24 -9.48 -2.16 7.91
CA GLN A 24 -9.64 -1.25 9.05
C GLN A 24 -10.27 -1.96 10.25
N LYS A 25 -11.39 -2.66 10.04
CA LYS A 25 -12.05 -3.45 11.11
C LYS A 25 -11.14 -4.51 11.72
N ALA A 26 -10.36 -5.21 10.88
CA ALA A 26 -9.41 -6.20 11.34
C ALA A 26 -8.29 -5.57 12.19
N LEU A 27 -7.78 -4.41 11.76
CA LEU A 27 -6.76 -3.66 12.49
C LEU A 27 -7.28 -3.19 13.86
N GLU A 28 -8.47 -2.61 13.90
CA GLU A 28 -9.12 -2.18 15.13
C GLU A 28 -9.29 -3.36 16.11
N LYS A 29 -9.76 -4.49 15.59
CA LYS A 29 -9.97 -5.68 16.44
C LYS A 29 -8.66 -6.28 16.95
N ALA A 30 -7.62 -6.29 16.12
CA ALA A 30 -6.30 -6.80 16.50
C ALA A 30 -5.59 -5.90 17.54
N ALA A 31 -5.86 -4.61 17.51
CA ALA A 31 -5.22 -3.61 18.39
C ALA A 31 -6.08 -3.26 19.62
N GLU A 32 -7.19 -3.92 19.83
CA GLU A 32 -8.11 -3.65 20.94
C GLU A 32 -7.38 -3.66 22.29
N GLY A 33 -7.46 -2.55 23.02
CA GLY A 33 -6.78 -2.37 24.31
C GLY A 33 -5.29 -2.02 24.22
N VAL A 34 -4.71 -1.97 23.03
CA VAL A 34 -3.28 -1.66 22.79
C VAL A 34 -3.10 -0.30 22.12
N ALA A 35 -3.87 -0.05 21.07
CA ALA A 35 -3.79 1.18 20.29
C ALA A 35 -5.15 1.64 19.79
N ASP A 36 -5.29 2.96 19.61
CA ASP A 36 -6.44 3.62 18.99
C ASP A 36 -6.04 4.18 17.64
N PHE A 37 -6.91 4.07 16.63
CA PHE A 37 -6.65 4.56 15.29
C PHE A 37 -7.61 5.69 14.90
N GLU A 38 -7.06 6.73 14.31
CA GLU A 38 -7.79 7.79 13.62
C GLU A 38 -7.52 7.66 12.12
N TYR A 39 -8.56 7.61 11.30
CA TYR A 39 -8.43 7.40 9.87
C TYR A 39 -8.70 8.68 9.09
N GLU A 40 -7.76 9.05 8.23
CA GLU A 40 -7.91 10.13 7.26
C GLU A 40 -8.03 9.54 5.86
N ASN A 41 -9.21 9.68 5.24
CA ASN A 41 -9.49 9.09 3.94
C ASN A 41 -9.07 10.02 2.79
N PHE A 42 -8.39 9.45 1.79
CA PHE A 42 -7.94 10.12 0.58
C PHE A 42 -8.56 9.45 -0.65
N ASP A 43 -9.31 10.22 -1.43
CA ASP A 43 -9.91 9.77 -2.70
C ASP A 43 -8.86 9.84 -3.82
N LEU A 44 -7.92 8.88 -3.82
CA LEU A 44 -6.82 8.78 -4.78
C LEU A 44 -6.94 7.49 -5.58
N GLY A 45 -6.89 7.61 -6.91
CA GLY A 45 -7.00 6.49 -7.82
C GLY A 45 -7.51 6.87 -9.20
N ALA A 46 -7.96 5.87 -9.94
CA ALA A 46 -8.41 6.01 -11.31
C ALA A 46 -9.65 6.88 -11.46
N GLU A 47 -10.63 6.73 -10.59
CA GLU A 47 -11.88 7.51 -10.69
C GLU A 47 -11.63 8.99 -10.52
N ARG A 48 -10.76 9.37 -9.59
CA ARG A 48 -10.34 10.76 -9.43
C ARG A 48 -9.60 11.27 -10.66
N TYR A 49 -8.65 10.49 -11.15
CA TYR A 49 -7.91 10.86 -12.36
C TYR A 49 -8.83 11.06 -13.58
N LEU A 50 -9.83 10.19 -13.76
CA LEU A 50 -10.82 10.33 -14.83
C LEU A 50 -11.75 11.54 -14.65
N ARG A 51 -12.02 11.92 -13.40
CA ARG A 51 -12.92 13.04 -13.07
C ARG A 51 -12.25 14.40 -13.25
N ASP A 52 -11.04 14.57 -12.75
CA ASP A 52 -10.37 15.88 -12.64
C ASP A 52 -8.91 15.90 -13.10
N GLY A 53 -8.37 14.76 -13.54
CA GLY A 53 -6.97 14.62 -13.98
C GLY A 53 -5.95 14.58 -12.86
N ALA A 54 -6.35 14.73 -11.60
CA ALA A 54 -5.45 14.71 -10.46
C ALA A 54 -5.12 13.27 -10.05
N ILE A 55 -3.85 13.00 -9.76
CA ILE A 55 -3.39 11.69 -9.27
C ILE A 55 -3.03 11.78 -7.79
N LEU A 56 -2.09 12.65 -7.45
CA LEU A 56 -1.67 12.94 -6.07
C LEU A 56 -1.29 14.41 -5.97
N PRO A 57 -2.22 15.28 -5.59
CA PRO A 57 -1.93 16.69 -5.33
C PRO A 57 -0.91 16.87 -4.20
N ASP A 58 -0.08 17.90 -4.30
CA ASP A 58 0.97 18.14 -3.31
C ASP A 58 0.41 18.45 -1.91
N GLU A 59 -0.75 19.11 -1.83
CA GLU A 59 -1.44 19.36 -0.57
C GLU A 59 -1.84 18.08 0.15
N GLU A 60 -2.36 17.10 -0.59
CA GLU A 60 -2.71 15.78 -0.04
C GLU A 60 -1.48 14.99 0.35
N LEU A 61 -0.41 15.08 -0.44
CA LEU A 61 0.88 14.46 -0.09
C LEU A 61 1.43 15.02 1.23
N GLU A 62 1.37 16.33 1.44
CA GLU A 62 1.82 16.95 2.70
C GLU A 62 0.93 16.57 3.90
N ARG A 63 -0.35 16.28 3.68
CA ARG A 63 -1.22 15.72 4.72
C ARG A 63 -0.85 14.28 5.03
N ILE A 64 -0.64 13.46 4.02
CA ILE A 64 -0.22 12.06 4.16
C ILE A 64 1.12 11.96 4.91
N LYS A 65 2.07 12.84 4.65
CA LYS A 65 3.35 12.89 5.38
C LYS A 65 3.21 13.10 6.90
N LYS A 66 2.11 13.66 7.34
CA LYS A 66 1.85 13.93 8.78
C LYS A 66 1.21 12.74 9.49
N THR A 67 0.79 11.72 8.78
CA THR A 67 0.21 10.51 9.36
C THR A 67 1.29 9.50 9.78
N ASP A 68 0.96 8.63 10.72
CA ASP A 68 1.89 7.60 11.22
C ASP A 68 2.07 6.44 10.25
N ALA A 69 1.03 6.15 9.45
CA ALA A 69 1.05 5.06 8.47
C ALA A 69 0.06 5.29 7.34
N ILE A 70 0.23 4.53 6.26
CA ILE A 70 -0.68 4.52 5.10
C ILE A 70 -1.28 3.12 4.96
N LEU A 71 -2.60 3.04 4.95
CA LEU A 71 -3.34 1.85 4.54
C LEU A 71 -3.75 2.03 3.07
N LEU A 72 -3.04 1.34 2.19
CA LEU A 72 -3.25 1.38 0.75
C LEU A 72 -4.03 0.16 0.29
N GLY A 73 -5.13 0.38 -0.41
CA GLY A 73 -5.91 -0.67 -1.06
C GLY A 73 -5.32 -1.09 -2.42
N ALA A 74 -6.15 -1.14 -3.46
CA ALA A 74 -5.73 -1.49 -4.81
C ALA A 74 -5.80 -0.27 -5.73
N VAL A 75 -4.77 -0.07 -6.55
CA VAL A 75 -4.72 1.03 -7.52
C VAL A 75 -4.54 0.46 -8.92
N GLY A 76 -5.45 0.83 -9.80
CA GLY A 76 -5.40 0.45 -11.21
C GLY A 76 -6.79 0.28 -11.82
N ASP A 77 -6.93 0.74 -13.06
CA ASP A 77 -8.17 0.65 -13.84
C ASP A 77 -7.82 0.43 -15.31
N PRO A 78 -8.46 -0.53 -16.01
CA PRO A 78 -8.16 -0.83 -17.41
C PRO A 78 -8.45 0.34 -18.37
N ARG A 79 -9.25 1.32 -17.95
CA ARG A 79 -9.54 2.53 -18.73
C ARG A 79 -8.36 3.51 -18.77
N ILE A 80 -7.37 3.34 -17.90
CA ILE A 80 -6.19 4.20 -17.81
C ILE A 80 -4.97 3.47 -18.35
N LYS A 81 -4.17 4.16 -19.15
CA LYS A 81 -2.93 3.60 -19.68
C LYS A 81 -2.02 3.16 -18.54
N ALA A 82 -1.50 1.94 -18.64
CA ALA A 82 -0.57 1.38 -17.67
C ALA A 82 0.63 2.32 -17.40
N GLY A 83 1.02 2.42 -16.15
CA GLY A 83 2.13 3.25 -15.69
C GLY A 83 1.74 4.68 -15.26
N ILE A 84 0.57 5.18 -15.59
CA ILE A 84 0.15 6.55 -15.20
C ILE A 84 -0.09 6.61 -13.68
N LEU A 85 -0.96 5.76 -13.17
CA LEU A 85 -1.28 5.74 -11.74
C LEU A 85 -0.12 5.20 -10.91
N GLU A 86 0.58 4.19 -11.41
CA GLU A 86 1.73 3.61 -10.72
C GLU A 86 2.85 4.64 -10.51
N ARG A 87 3.15 5.45 -11.53
CA ARG A 87 4.16 6.50 -11.44
C ARG A 87 3.66 7.70 -10.63
N GLY A 88 2.44 8.15 -10.91
CA GLY A 88 1.90 9.38 -10.35
C GLY A 88 1.44 9.23 -8.89
N LEU A 89 1.07 8.03 -8.44
CA LEU A 89 0.65 7.77 -7.07
C LEU A 89 1.68 6.92 -6.31
N LEU A 90 1.87 5.66 -6.73
CA LEU A 90 2.66 4.71 -5.93
C LEU A 90 4.15 5.09 -5.87
N LEU A 91 4.76 5.42 -7.00
CA LEU A 91 6.16 5.83 -7.01
C LEU A 91 6.35 7.22 -6.37
N LYS A 92 5.42 8.16 -6.62
CA LYS A 92 5.46 9.48 -5.99
C LYS A 92 5.43 9.37 -4.46
N LEU A 93 4.54 8.53 -3.88
CA LEU A 93 4.51 8.25 -2.44
C LEU A 93 5.83 7.64 -1.95
N ARG A 94 6.35 6.62 -2.63
CA ARG A 94 7.61 5.96 -2.24
C ARG A 94 8.78 6.94 -2.16
N PHE A 95 8.96 7.78 -3.19
CA PHE A 95 10.04 8.77 -3.20
C PHE A 95 9.83 9.87 -2.16
N ALA A 96 8.61 10.38 -2.05
CA ALA A 96 8.32 11.49 -1.13
C ALA A 96 8.41 11.08 0.35
N LEU A 97 8.24 9.78 0.65
CA LEU A 97 8.31 9.21 2.01
C LEU A 97 9.59 8.40 2.26
N ASP A 98 10.54 8.44 1.33
CA ASP A 98 11.82 7.70 1.41
C ASP A 98 11.64 6.20 1.75
N GLN A 99 10.65 5.56 1.12
CA GLN A 99 10.34 4.15 1.34
C GLN A 99 11.29 3.26 0.53
N TYR A 100 12.37 2.81 1.13
CA TYR A 100 13.42 2.01 0.46
C TYR A 100 13.31 0.50 0.70
N VAL A 101 12.49 0.07 1.65
CA VAL A 101 12.28 -1.36 1.96
C VAL A 101 10.86 -1.78 1.65
N ASN A 102 10.70 -2.90 0.94
CA ASN A 102 9.43 -3.57 0.74
C ASN A 102 9.48 -4.97 1.37
N LEU A 103 8.75 -5.15 2.46
CA LEU A 103 8.65 -6.43 3.16
C LEU A 103 7.46 -7.22 2.62
N ARG A 104 7.72 -8.45 2.18
CA ARG A 104 6.72 -9.36 1.62
C ARG A 104 6.68 -10.66 2.41
N PRO A 105 5.89 -10.75 3.48
CA PRO A 105 5.71 -12.00 4.19
C PRO A 105 4.95 -12.99 3.31
N SER A 106 5.40 -14.26 3.33
CA SER A 106 4.76 -15.37 2.65
C SER A 106 4.63 -16.52 3.62
N LYS A 107 3.39 -16.94 3.90
CA LYS A 107 3.09 -18.00 4.85
C LYS A 107 2.01 -18.91 4.30
N LEU A 108 2.27 -20.21 4.36
CA LEU A 108 1.25 -21.22 4.08
C LEU A 108 0.53 -21.57 5.39
N TYR A 109 -0.72 -21.12 5.48
CA TYR A 109 -1.53 -21.42 6.66
C TYR A 109 -2.08 -22.85 6.63
N LYS A 110 -2.22 -23.46 7.79
CA LYS A 110 -2.81 -24.79 7.95
C LYS A 110 -4.22 -24.83 7.34
N GLY A 111 -4.48 -25.83 6.49
CA GLY A 111 -5.77 -25.98 5.81
C GLY A 111 -5.90 -25.21 4.49
N VAL A 112 -4.88 -24.45 4.09
CA VAL A 112 -4.83 -23.79 2.77
C VAL A 112 -4.08 -24.67 1.78
N THR A 113 -4.66 -24.87 0.59
CA THR A 113 -4.01 -25.59 -0.51
C THR A 113 -3.01 -24.70 -1.23
N SER A 114 -1.82 -25.24 -1.48
CA SER A 114 -0.78 -24.59 -2.29
C SER A 114 -0.86 -25.08 -3.74
N PRO A 115 -0.52 -24.27 -4.74
CA PRO A 115 -0.31 -24.74 -6.11
C PRO A 115 0.95 -25.58 -6.28
N LEU A 116 1.85 -25.59 -5.28
CA LEU A 116 3.05 -26.42 -5.27
C LEU A 116 2.69 -27.85 -4.89
N ALA A 117 3.30 -28.84 -5.55
CA ALA A 117 3.01 -30.25 -5.31
C ALA A 117 3.41 -30.70 -3.89
N ASN A 118 4.55 -30.24 -3.39
CA ASN A 118 5.09 -30.54 -2.06
C ASN A 118 5.58 -29.23 -1.41
N PRO A 119 4.69 -28.36 -0.90
CA PRO A 119 5.08 -27.02 -0.46
C PRO A 119 5.93 -27.05 0.82
N GLY A 120 5.86 -28.12 1.64
CA GLY A 120 6.45 -28.11 2.98
C GLY A 120 5.88 -27.01 3.86
N ASP A 121 6.64 -26.61 4.87
CA ASP A 121 6.32 -25.45 5.70
C ASP A 121 6.87 -24.18 5.04
N ILE A 122 5.97 -23.30 4.62
CA ILE A 122 6.33 -22.01 4.05
C ILE A 122 6.03 -20.92 5.10
N ASP A 123 7.09 -20.30 5.63
CA ASP A 123 7.01 -19.12 6.50
C ASP A 123 8.31 -18.32 6.36
N PHE A 124 8.30 -17.34 5.45
CA PHE A 124 9.46 -16.48 5.21
C PHE A 124 9.05 -15.06 4.82
N VAL A 125 10.00 -14.14 4.89
CA VAL A 125 9.82 -12.76 4.45
C VAL A 125 10.84 -12.46 3.35
N VAL A 126 10.33 -12.00 2.20
CA VAL A 126 11.17 -11.42 1.14
C VAL A 126 11.38 -9.95 1.44
N VAL A 127 12.61 -9.55 1.61
CA VAL A 127 13.00 -8.14 1.74
C VAL A 127 13.45 -7.66 0.36
N ARG A 128 12.66 -6.76 -0.23
CA ARG A 128 13.01 -6.13 -1.51
C ARG A 128 13.48 -4.72 -1.26
N GLU A 129 14.69 -4.44 -1.68
CA GLU A 129 15.21 -3.08 -1.69
C GLU A 129 14.62 -2.29 -2.86
N LEU A 130 14.23 -1.04 -2.60
CA LEU A 130 13.62 -0.15 -3.58
C LEU A 130 14.52 1.04 -3.95
N SER A 131 15.63 1.26 -3.25
CA SER A 131 16.56 2.37 -3.50
C SER A 131 17.33 2.24 -4.81
N LEU A 132 17.43 1.02 -5.35
CA LEU A 132 18.11 0.73 -6.63
C LEU A 132 17.47 1.40 -7.85
N ILE A 133 16.36 2.10 -7.71
CA ILE A 133 15.78 2.92 -8.77
C ILE A 133 16.72 4.10 -9.13
N HIS A 134 17.64 4.46 -8.25
CA HIS A 134 18.68 5.47 -8.50
C HIS A 134 20.00 4.90 -9.03
N ILE A 135 20.20 3.61 -8.97
CA ILE A 135 21.33 2.92 -9.59
C ILE A 135 20.86 2.43 -10.96
N SER A 136 20.62 3.38 -11.83
CA SER A 136 20.44 3.09 -13.25
C SER A 136 21.81 2.83 -13.84
N GLU A 137 22.17 1.59 -13.99
CA GLU A 137 22.76 0.96 -15.17
C GLU A 137 23.16 -0.45 -14.80
N PRO A 138 22.69 -1.48 -15.50
CA PRO A 138 23.31 -2.78 -15.35
C PRO A 138 24.76 -2.61 -15.81
N THR A 139 25.69 -2.77 -14.87
CA THR A 139 27.09 -2.94 -15.21
C THR A 139 27.15 -4.11 -16.19
N ARG A 140 27.37 -3.81 -17.46
CA ARG A 140 27.65 -4.85 -18.46
C ARG A 140 28.97 -5.48 -18.05
N LEU A 141 28.88 -6.73 -17.57
CA LEU A 141 30.01 -7.64 -17.53
C LEU A 141 30.31 -8.10 -18.95
#